data_ec62f3497c1fead8ea06c07b76f5a605
#
_entry.id   ec62f3497c1fead8ea06c07b76f5a605
#
_cell.length_a   1.000
_cell.length_b   1.000
_cell.length_c   1.000
_cell.angle_alpha   90.00
_cell.angle_beta   90.00
_cell.angle_gamma   90.00
#
_symmetry.space_group_name_H-M   'P 1'
#
loop_
_entity.id
_entity.type
_entity.pdbx_description
1 polymer ?
#
loop_
_entity_poly.entity_id
_entity_poly.type
_entity_poly.pdbx_seq_one_letter_code
_entity_poly.pdbx_strand_id
1 'polypeptide(L)'
;MRYFDIQSPALDATRLMFKELESDKRTSKIDLGIGIYRDEKGEAPVFKAVKKAETLLLQTEVSKSYKTPAGNSEYCKNILKLVLGKEILNERSNKIGAIQIPGAGSGLRIAGELIKSKLKNKLISIPNPTWGQQTFMFQKSGLKITKHSSY
;
A
#
# COMPACT_ATOMS: atom_id res chain seq x y z
N MET A 1 3.22 -20.32 26.52
CA MET A 1 2.95 -20.42 25.09
C MET A 1 4.19 -21.01 24.43
N ARG A 2 4.12 -22.22 23.89
CA ARG A 2 5.26 -22.82 23.18
C ARG A 2 5.23 -22.35 21.73
N TYR A 3 6.39 -22.14 21.12
CA TYR A 3 6.48 -21.72 19.70
C TYR A 3 5.74 -22.66 18.75
N PHE A 4 5.51 -23.90 19.16
CA PHE A 4 4.81 -24.94 18.39
C PHE A 4 3.27 -24.82 18.42
N ASP A 5 2.71 -23.94 19.26
CA ASP A 5 1.26 -23.71 19.35
C ASP A 5 0.76 -22.65 18.34
N ILE A 6 1.66 -22.14 17.48
CA ILE A 6 1.30 -21.20 16.42
C ILE A 6 0.68 -21.98 15.28
N GLN A 7 -0.63 -21.88 15.15
CA GLN A 7 -1.33 -22.41 13.97
C GLN A 7 -0.97 -21.61 12.74
N SER A 8 -0.70 -22.31 11.63
CA SER A 8 -0.55 -21.65 10.32
C SER A 8 -1.83 -20.88 10.02
N PRO A 9 -1.73 -19.59 9.65
CA PRO A 9 -2.91 -18.87 9.21
C PRO A 9 -3.53 -19.57 8.00
N ALA A 10 -4.84 -19.56 7.91
CA ALA A 10 -5.53 -20.03 6.70
C ALA A 10 -4.93 -19.33 5.47
N LEU A 11 -4.79 -20.08 4.36
CA LEU A 11 -4.34 -19.51 3.09
C LEU A 11 -5.27 -18.35 2.74
N ASP A 12 -4.71 -17.16 2.53
CA ASP A 12 -5.52 -16.05 2.09
C ASP A 12 -6.03 -16.29 0.66
N ALA A 13 -7.13 -15.62 0.29
CA ALA A 13 -7.76 -15.78 -1.01
C ALA A 13 -6.81 -15.52 -2.18
N THR A 14 -5.85 -14.61 -2.02
CA THR A 14 -4.84 -14.27 -3.01
C THR A 14 -3.92 -15.45 -3.29
N ARG A 15 -3.47 -16.15 -2.26
CA ARG A 15 -2.62 -17.34 -2.41
C ARG A 15 -3.36 -18.52 -3.07
N LEU A 16 -4.65 -18.67 -2.75
CA LEU A 16 -5.48 -19.70 -3.41
C LEU A 16 -5.63 -19.38 -4.89
N MET A 17 -5.95 -18.16 -5.23
CA MET A 17 -6.07 -17.68 -6.60
C MET A 17 -4.78 -17.89 -7.41
N PHE A 18 -3.60 -17.63 -6.85
CA PHE A 18 -2.33 -17.90 -7.53
C PHE A 18 -2.15 -19.38 -7.83
N LYS A 19 -2.46 -20.27 -6.89
CA LYS A 19 -2.39 -21.71 -7.12
C LYS A 19 -3.34 -22.16 -8.23
N GLU A 20 -4.55 -21.63 -8.27
CA GLU A 20 -5.51 -21.89 -9.34
C GLU A 20 -5.00 -21.40 -10.70
N LEU A 21 -4.45 -20.18 -10.75
CA LEU A 21 -3.86 -19.63 -11.98
C LEU A 21 -2.68 -20.45 -12.50
N GLU A 22 -1.80 -20.90 -11.60
CA GLU A 22 -0.66 -21.77 -11.95
C GLU A 22 -1.12 -23.14 -12.47
N SER A 23 -2.16 -23.69 -11.87
CA SER A 23 -2.72 -25.00 -12.27
C SER A 23 -3.54 -24.95 -13.56
N ASP A 24 -4.02 -23.79 -13.96
CA ASP A 24 -4.78 -23.59 -15.18
C ASP A 24 -3.89 -23.73 -16.42
N LYS A 25 -4.15 -24.75 -17.24
CA LYS A 25 -3.39 -25.06 -18.47
C LYS A 25 -3.92 -24.37 -19.72
N ARG A 26 -4.99 -23.58 -19.62
CA ARG A 26 -5.54 -22.85 -20.76
C ARG A 26 -4.56 -21.80 -21.25
N THR A 27 -4.43 -21.65 -22.57
CA THR A 27 -3.56 -20.63 -23.19
C THR A 27 -4.17 -19.24 -23.19
N SER A 28 -5.51 -19.17 -23.21
CA SER A 28 -6.27 -17.91 -23.20
C SER A 28 -6.69 -17.52 -21.79
N LYS A 29 -5.72 -17.14 -20.95
CA LYS A 29 -6.00 -16.68 -19.57
C LYS A 29 -5.45 -15.27 -19.35
N ILE A 30 -6.18 -14.47 -18.56
CA ILE A 30 -5.79 -13.12 -18.18
C ILE A 30 -5.70 -13.09 -16.67
N ASP A 31 -4.52 -12.74 -16.14
CA ASP A 31 -4.27 -12.59 -14.72
C ASP A 31 -4.65 -11.18 -14.27
N LEU A 32 -5.77 -11.07 -13.54
CA LEU A 32 -6.25 -9.84 -12.91
C LEU A 32 -6.12 -9.89 -11.38
N GLY A 33 -5.36 -10.83 -10.85
CA GLY A 33 -5.28 -11.11 -9.42
C GLY A 33 -4.55 -10.04 -8.61
N ILE A 34 -3.54 -9.42 -9.20
CA ILE A 34 -2.80 -8.32 -8.57
C ILE A 34 -2.77 -7.13 -9.52
N GLY A 35 -3.01 -5.94 -8.97
CA GLY A 35 -2.96 -4.67 -9.70
C GLY A 35 -1.53 -4.22 -10.02
N ILE A 36 -0.83 -4.96 -10.87
CA ILE A 36 0.47 -4.59 -11.43
C ILE A 36 0.34 -4.34 -12.93
N TYR A 37 1.14 -3.40 -13.44
CA TYR A 37 1.22 -3.20 -14.88
C TYR A 37 1.81 -4.44 -15.55
N ARG A 38 1.16 -4.90 -16.62
CA ARG A 38 1.67 -5.93 -17.53
C ARG A 38 1.66 -5.39 -18.96
N ASP A 39 2.70 -5.70 -19.69
CA ASP A 39 2.79 -5.36 -21.12
C ASP A 39 1.99 -6.36 -21.99
N GLU A 40 2.06 -6.19 -23.31
CA GLU A 40 1.36 -7.05 -24.29
C GLU A 40 1.80 -8.52 -24.23
N LYS A 41 2.97 -8.81 -23.66
CA LYS A 41 3.49 -10.17 -23.45
C LYS A 41 3.09 -10.74 -22.09
N GLY A 42 2.39 -9.96 -21.25
CA GLY A 42 2.03 -10.32 -19.88
C GLY A 42 3.17 -10.17 -18.87
N GLU A 43 4.30 -9.56 -19.27
CA GLU A 43 5.44 -9.30 -18.40
C GLU A 43 5.27 -8.00 -17.63
N ALA A 44 5.90 -7.89 -16.44
CA ALA A 44 5.92 -6.68 -15.62
C ALA A 44 7.28 -5.98 -15.75
N PRO A 45 7.52 -5.20 -16.83
CA PRO A 45 8.82 -4.60 -17.08
C PRO A 45 9.09 -3.45 -16.09
N VAL A 46 10.36 -3.27 -15.74
CA VAL A 46 10.81 -2.07 -15.02
C VAL A 46 10.78 -0.88 -15.99
N PHE A 47 10.02 0.15 -15.65
CA PHE A 47 9.92 1.34 -16.49
C PHE A 47 11.26 2.02 -16.71
N LYS A 48 11.50 2.54 -17.92
CA LYS A 48 12.74 3.25 -18.28
C LYS A 48 13.05 4.42 -17.34
N ALA A 49 12.01 5.13 -16.87
CA ALA A 49 12.15 6.21 -15.91
C ALA A 49 12.70 5.72 -14.56
N VAL A 50 12.24 4.55 -14.10
CA VAL A 50 12.74 3.93 -12.85
C VAL A 50 14.20 3.53 -13.01
N LYS A 51 14.55 2.85 -14.11
CA LYS A 51 15.95 2.49 -14.40
C LYS A 51 16.88 3.71 -14.44
N LYS A 52 16.44 4.79 -15.07
CA LYS A 52 17.22 6.04 -15.10
C LYS A 52 17.40 6.65 -13.71
N ALA A 53 16.35 6.63 -12.87
CA ALA A 53 16.40 7.13 -11.51
C ALA A 53 17.34 6.27 -10.63
N GLU A 54 17.27 4.94 -10.74
CA GLU A 54 18.19 4.02 -10.03
C GLU A 54 19.64 4.29 -10.40
N THR A 55 19.94 4.46 -11.70
CA THR A 55 21.29 4.78 -12.17
C THR A 55 21.77 6.12 -11.61
N LEU A 56 20.91 7.14 -11.61
CA LEU A 56 21.25 8.44 -11.04
C LEU A 56 21.52 8.35 -9.54
N LEU A 57 20.69 7.64 -8.79
CA LEU A 57 20.88 7.42 -7.36
C LEU A 57 22.21 6.71 -7.08
N LEU A 58 22.54 5.67 -7.86
CA LEU A 58 23.80 4.96 -7.71
C LEU A 58 25.03 5.88 -7.89
N GLN A 59 24.93 6.85 -8.80
CA GLN A 59 26.02 7.79 -9.09
C GLN A 59 26.12 8.95 -8.09
N THR A 60 24.99 9.38 -7.53
CA THR A 60 24.91 10.64 -6.76
C THR A 60 24.70 10.44 -5.27
N GLU A 61 24.23 9.27 -4.83
CA GLU A 61 23.99 9.04 -3.41
C GLU A 61 25.30 8.76 -2.67
N VAL A 62 25.67 9.72 -1.82
CA VAL A 62 26.94 9.67 -1.06
C VAL A 62 26.79 9.11 0.36
N SER A 63 25.57 8.83 0.81
CA SER A 63 25.33 8.37 2.19
C SER A 63 24.06 7.55 2.32
N LYS A 64 24.15 6.47 3.09
CA LYS A 64 23.01 5.65 3.57
C LYS A 64 22.65 5.95 5.02
N SER A 65 22.97 7.15 5.52
CA SER A 65 22.69 7.50 6.90
C SER A 65 21.19 7.46 7.22
N TYR A 66 20.89 7.32 8.50
CA TYR A 66 19.53 7.26 9.03
C TYR A 66 18.69 8.47 8.61
N LYS A 67 17.46 8.21 8.20
CA LYS A 67 16.49 9.26 7.84
C LYS A 67 15.57 9.57 9.02
N THR A 68 14.84 10.68 8.94
CA THR A 68 13.83 11.03 9.95
C THR A 68 12.69 10.00 9.99
N PRO A 69 11.96 9.86 11.11
CA PRO A 69 10.79 8.98 11.18
C PRO A 69 9.72 9.27 10.13
N ALA A 70 9.62 10.50 9.63
CA ALA A 70 8.70 10.88 8.55
C ALA A 70 9.18 10.45 7.15
N GLY A 71 10.41 9.97 7.03
CA GLY A 71 11.02 9.57 5.76
C GLY A 71 11.69 10.72 5.02
N ASN A 72 11.80 10.60 3.69
CA ASN A 72 12.39 11.62 2.84
C ASN A 72 11.36 12.72 2.51
N SER A 73 11.63 13.95 2.94
CA SER A 73 10.71 15.09 2.76
C SER A 73 10.48 15.45 1.29
N GLU A 74 11.50 15.35 0.45
CA GLU A 74 11.38 15.62 -0.98
C GLU A 74 10.54 14.56 -1.69
N TYR A 75 10.71 13.29 -1.34
CA TYR A 75 9.84 12.21 -1.79
C TYR A 75 8.38 12.49 -1.41
N CYS A 76 8.10 12.79 -0.14
CA CYS A 76 6.76 13.10 0.33
C CYS A 76 6.13 14.28 -0.44
N LYS A 77 6.90 15.36 -0.65
CA LYS A 77 6.46 16.52 -1.43
C LYS A 77 6.12 16.19 -2.89
N ASN A 78 6.95 15.37 -3.53
CA ASN A 78 6.73 14.98 -4.92
C ASN A 78 5.54 14.02 -5.07
N ILE A 79 5.35 13.10 -4.14
CA ILE A 79 4.17 12.22 -4.12
C ILE A 79 2.88 13.01 -3.89
N LEU A 80 2.88 13.97 -2.98
CA LEU A 80 1.72 14.86 -2.81
C LEU A 80 1.37 15.62 -4.08
N LYS A 81 2.36 16.14 -4.80
CA LYS A 81 2.14 16.80 -6.10
C LYS A 81 1.56 15.85 -7.14
N LEU A 82 2.06 14.62 -7.19
CA LEU A 82 1.61 13.62 -8.15
C LEU A 82 0.16 13.19 -7.88
N VAL A 83 -0.19 12.99 -6.62
CA VAL A 83 -1.51 12.44 -6.23
C VAL A 83 -2.60 13.51 -6.17
N LEU A 84 -2.30 14.70 -5.66
CA LEU A 84 -3.29 15.73 -5.39
C LEU A 84 -3.28 16.88 -6.41
N GLY A 85 -2.20 17.04 -7.16
CA GLY A 85 -2.01 18.17 -8.06
C GLY A 85 -1.57 19.44 -7.32
N LYS A 86 -1.12 20.43 -8.11
CA LYS A 86 -0.57 21.69 -7.56
C LYS A 86 -1.66 22.57 -6.93
N GLU A 87 -2.85 22.59 -7.51
CA GLU A 87 -3.96 23.46 -7.07
C GLU A 87 -4.40 23.12 -5.65
N ILE A 88 -4.74 21.85 -5.40
CA ILE A 88 -5.16 21.39 -4.06
C ILE A 88 -4.06 21.63 -3.01
N LEU A 89 -2.80 21.42 -3.39
CA LEU A 89 -1.70 21.66 -2.47
C LEU A 89 -1.53 23.13 -2.12
N ASN A 90 -1.70 24.05 -3.09
CA ASN A 90 -1.62 25.48 -2.82
C ASN A 90 -2.75 25.96 -1.91
N GLU A 91 -3.98 25.47 -2.13
CA GLU A 91 -5.14 25.84 -1.33
C GLU A 91 -5.15 25.25 0.07
N ARG A 92 -4.56 24.07 0.27
CA ARG A 92 -4.69 23.28 1.50
C ARG A 92 -3.35 22.86 2.11
N SER A 93 -2.26 23.54 1.80
CA SER A 93 -0.91 23.16 2.23
C SER A 93 -0.76 23.00 3.75
N ASN A 94 -1.50 23.79 4.55
CA ASN A 94 -1.52 23.72 6.00
C ASN A 94 -2.39 22.61 6.61
N LYS A 95 -3.14 21.89 5.78
CA LYS A 95 -4.07 20.80 6.18
C LYS A 95 -3.65 19.43 5.69
N ILE A 96 -2.59 19.36 4.89
CA ILE A 96 -2.16 18.14 4.23
C ILE A 96 -0.72 17.84 4.63
N GLY A 97 -0.49 16.59 5.06
CA GLY A 97 0.85 16.08 5.36
C GLY A 97 1.06 14.72 4.71
N ALA A 98 2.32 14.31 4.59
CA ALA A 98 2.71 13.00 4.13
C ALA A 98 3.84 12.44 4.97
N ILE A 99 3.83 11.13 5.14
CA ILE A 99 4.95 10.34 5.69
C ILE A 99 5.28 9.21 4.73
N GLN A 100 6.54 8.91 4.60
CA GLN A 100 7.00 7.76 3.82
C GLN A 100 6.94 6.51 4.69
N ILE A 101 6.41 5.43 4.13
CA ILE A 101 6.24 4.14 4.80
C ILE A 101 6.75 3.00 3.91
N PRO A 102 7.17 1.86 4.47
CA PRO A 102 7.73 0.75 3.70
C PRO A 102 6.69 -0.08 2.93
N GLY A 103 5.40 0.25 3.03
CA GLY A 103 4.35 -0.46 2.29
C GLY A 103 2.95 -0.18 2.81
N ALA A 104 1.92 -0.59 2.05
CA ALA A 104 0.53 -0.29 2.35
C ALA A 104 0.06 -0.85 3.71
N GLY A 105 0.48 -2.06 4.08
CA GLY A 105 0.10 -2.67 5.36
C GLY A 105 0.55 -1.84 6.57
N SER A 106 1.81 -1.38 6.58
CA SER A 106 2.32 -0.50 7.63
C SER A 106 1.63 0.86 7.64
N GLY A 107 1.31 1.40 6.44
CA GLY A 107 0.54 2.64 6.32
C GLY A 107 -0.84 2.55 6.92
N LEU A 108 -1.58 1.49 6.62
CA LEU A 108 -2.90 1.24 7.19
C LEU A 108 -2.84 1.09 8.72
N ARG A 109 -1.80 0.43 9.24
CA ARG A 109 -1.61 0.31 10.68
C ARG A 109 -1.35 1.66 11.35
N ILE A 110 -0.43 2.45 10.81
CA ILE A 110 -0.11 3.79 11.33
C ILE A 110 -1.32 4.71 11.26
N ALA A 111 -2.04 4.71 10.12
CA ALA A 111 -3.29 5.46 9.97
C ALA A 111 -4.34 5.03 11.01
N GLY A 112 -4.50 3.73 11.22
CA GLY A 112 -5.41 3.20 12.23
C GLY A 112 -5.08 3.67 13.65
N GLU A 113 -3.81 3.65 14.05
CA GLU A 113 -3.38 4.14 15.36
C GLU A 113 -3.57 5.66 15.50
N LEU A 114 -3.30 6.42 14.44
CA LEU A 114 -3.53 7.87 14.42
C LEU A 114 -5.02 8.19 14.61
N ILE A 115 -5.90 7.54 13.85
CA ILE A 115 -7.35 7.70 13.94
C ILE A 115 -7.82 7.35 15.36
N LYS A 116 -7.39 6.21 15.89
CA LYS A 116 -7.73 5.78 17.25
C LYS A 116 -7.30 6.78 18.31
N SER A 117 -6.13 7.41 18.15
CA SER A 117 -5.59 8.36 19.11
C SER A 117 -6.27 9.73 19.07
N LYS A 118 -6.82 10.13 17.91
CA LYS A 118 -7.34 11.49 17.67
C LYS A 118 -8.86 11.57 17.59
N LEU A 119 -9.55 10.50 17.18
CA LEU A 119 -10.99 10.53 17.01
C LEU A 119 -11.72 9.82 18.16
N LYS A 120 -12.76 10.49 18.69
CA LYS A 120 -13.59 9.96 19.78
C LYS A 120 -14.34 8.67 19.35
N ASN A 121 -14.93 8.66 18.16
CA ASN A 121 -15.83 7.58 17.73
C ASN A 121 -15.12 6.31 17.24
N LYS A 122 -13.81 6.34 17.00
CA LYS A 122 -13.02 5.18 16.57
C LYS A 122 -13.70 4.34 15.46
N LEU A 123 -14.47 5.01 14.59
CA LEU A 123 -15.23 4.41 13.50
C LEU A 123 -14.61 4.78 12.17
N ILE A 124 -14.48 3.80 11.28
CA ILE A 124 -14.01 3.99 9.91
C ILE A 124 -14.96 3.30 8.94
N SER A 125 -15.27 3.95 7.83
CA SER A 125 -16.02 3.36 6.73
C SER A 125 -15.03 2.92 5.63
N ILE A 126 -15.16 1.68 5.18
CA ILE A 126 -14.32 1.12 4.12
C ILE A 126 -15.21 0.61 2.97
N PRO A 127 -14.71 0.57 1.73
CA PRO A 127 -15.47 0.07 0.61
C PRO A 127 -15.77 -1.44 0.74
N ASN A 128 -16.82 -1.90 0.09
CA ASN A 128 -17.17 -3.30 -0.06
C ASN A 128 -17.54 -3.57 -1.53
N PRO A 129 -16.79 -4.38 -2.26
CA PRO A 129 -15.61 -5.14 -1.81
C PRO A 129 -14.38 -4.29 -1.54
N THR A 130 -13.44 -4.84 -0.75
CA THR A 130 -12.14 -4.23 -0.49
C THR A 130 -11.06 -5.30 -0.25
N TRP A 131 -9.80 -4.89 -0.29
CA TRP A 131 -8.68 -5.76 0.08
C TRP A 131 -8.78 -6.19 1.56
N GLY A 132 -8.77 -7.52 1.80
CA GLY A 132 -9.00 -8.08 3.13
C GLY A 132 -8.04 -7.56 4.21
N GLN A 133 -6.79 -7.27 3.85
CA GLN A 133 -5.81 -6.72 4.78
C GLN A 133 -6.19 -5.32 5.29
N GLN A 134 -6.92 -4.52 4.52
CA GLN A 134 -7.41 -3.22 4.98
C GLN A 134 -8.33 -3.37 6.19
N THR A 135 -9.32 -4.26 6.09
CA THR A 135 -10.21 -4.59 7.20
C THR A 135 -9.43 -5.09 8.41
N PHE A 136 -8.52 -6.05 8.19
CA PHE A 136 -7.73 -6.64 9.24
C PHE A 136 -6.87 -5.62 9.99
N MET A 137 -6.15 -4.75 9.28
CA MET A 137 -5.26 -3.76 9.90
C MET A 137 -6.03 -2.75 10.75
N PHE A 138 -7.17 -2.24 10.26
CA PHE A 138 -7.98 -1.31 11.04
C PHE A 138 -8.64 -1.97 12.25
N GLN A 139 -9.12 -3.21 12.14
CA GLN A 139 -9.63 -3.95 13.29
C GLN A 139 -8.55 -4.20 14.35
N LYS A 140 -7.34 -4.58 13.91
CA LYS A 140 -6.19 -4.77 14.82
C LYS A 140 -5.73 -3.46 15.48
N SER A 141 -6.00 -2.32 14.88
CA SER A 141 -5.82 -1.00 15.52
C SER A 141 -6.94 -0.67 16.51
N GLY A 142 -7.96 -1.51 16.64
CA GLY A 142 -9.08 -1.31 17.57
C GLY A 142 -10.14 -0.33 17.06
N LEU A 143 -10.24 -0.15 15.74
CA LEU A 143 -11.27 0.65 15.10
C LEU A 143 -12.52 -0.19 14.86
N LYS A 144 -13.70 0.43 14.98
CA LYS A 144 -14.96 -0.11 14.49
C LYS A 144 -15.07 0.14 12.99
N ILE A 145 -15.54 -0.86 12.25
CA ILE A 145 -15.63 -0.79 10.80
C ILE A 145 -17.08 -0.81 10.36
N THR A 146 -17.45 0.14 9.50
CA THR A 146 -18.63 0.09 8.65
C THR A 146 -18.21 -0.12 7.20
N LYS A 147 -19.11 -0.64 6.39
CA LYS A 147 -18.87 -0.85 4.97
C LYS A 147 -19.85 -0.01 4.16
N HIS A 148 -19.39 0.52 3.03
CA HIS A 148 -20.23 1.17 2.03
C HIS A 148 -20.01 0.50 0.67
N SER A 149 -21.01 0.60 -0.22
CA SER A 149 -20.88 0.10 -1.60
C SER A 149 -19.83 0.91 -2.35
N SER A 150 -19.03 0.22 -3.15
CA SER A 150 -18.05 0.84 -4.06
C SER A 150 -18.64 1.18 -5.43
N TYR A 151 -19.82 0.64 -5.73
CA TYR A 151 -20.51 0.77 -7.02
C TYR A 151 -21.95 1.20 -6.81
#